data_0a0b2a501db25ea01ded3380b6dfd11e
#
_entry.id   0a0b2a501db25ea01ded3380b6dfd11e
#
_cell.length_a   1.000
_cell.length_b   1.000
_cell.length_c   1.000
_cell.angle_alpha   90.00
_cell.angle_beta   90.00
_cell.angle_gamma   90.00
#
_symmetry.space_group_name_H-M   'P 1'
#
loop_
_entity.id
_entity.type
_entity.pdbx_description
1 polymer ?
#
loop_
_entity_poly.entity_id
_entity_poly.type
_entity_poly.pdbx_seq_one_letter_code
_entity_poly.pdbx_strand_id
1 'polypeptide(L)'
;MKIGLDTAPAALRGTYFQLLASVLARYAPEHEYIIGAEVNDGVDLYHGFRSSLPLSVHLRRVPSVMTVPNLNFLRYPHLYTFAERLFVLTLYRRALRRAGRVITVSAPAREELSERLNIDPSKIEVMVPLAVPAPRGNPSQAELEHVRRKYALPEHFILMIGTVEPRHNHQAVFAALADAASPAGVVVCGRRTAWSDYLLGYARARRIAARVDFIYELTPSDLPALFRLARVFAYLPDADAEALVV
;
A
#
# COMPACT_ATOMS: atom_id res chain seq x y z
N MET A 1 -28.12 -8.59 -5.03
CA MET A 1 -27.38 -8.19 -6.25
C MET A 1 -26.14 -9.07 -6.38
N LYS A 2 -25.74 -9.32 -7.62
CA LYS A 2 -24.46 -9.92 -7.95
C LYS A 2 -23.39 -8.83 -8.12
N ILE A 3 -22.39 -8.82 -7.26
CA ILE A 3 -21.32 -7.82 -7.27
C ILE A 3 -20.03 -8.48 -7.74
N GLY A 4 -19.56 -8.09 -8.91
CA GLY A 4 -18.28 -8.53 -9.43
C GLY A 4 -17.13 -7.71 -8.85
N LEU A 5 -16.20 -8.36 -8.18
CA LEU A 5 -14.97 -7.76 -7.68
C LEU A 5 -13.83 -8.09 -8.63
N ASP A 6 -13.22 -7.07 -9.24
CA ASP A 6 -12.05 -7.26 -10.10
C ASP A 6 -10.90 -7.87 -9.32
N THR A 7 -10.08 -8.67 -9.99
CA THR A 7 -8.80 -9.08 -9.42
C THR A 7 -7.88 -7.89 -9.33
N ALA A 8 -7.57 -7.48 -8.10
CA ALA A 8 -6.57 -6.46 -7.87
C ALA A 8 -5.22 -6.85 -8.51
N PRO A 9 -4.41 -5.88 -8.94
CA PRO A 9 -3.01 -6.13 -9.30
C PRO A 9 -2.32 -6.95 -8.22
N ALA A 10 -1.36 -7.79 -8.60
CA ALA A 10 -0.68 -8.71 -7.66
C ALA A 10 -0.14 -8.01 -6.39
N ALA A 11 0.23 -6.73 -6.51
CA ALA A 11 0.69 -5.90 -5.39
C ALA A 11 -0.42 -5.54 -4.37
N LEU A 12 -1.70 -5.59 -4.76
CA LEU A 12 -2.84 -5.30 -3.88
C LEU A 12 -3.57 -6.56 -3.39
N ARG A 13 -3.16 -7.74 -3.88
CA ARG A 13 -3.82 -9.01 -3.52
C ARG A 13 -3.64 -9.42 -2.05
N GLY A 14 -2.62 -8.86 -1.36
CA GLY A 14 -2.23 -9.35 -0.05
C GLY A 14 -3.11 -8.90 1.11
N THR A 15 -3.64 -7.67 1.09
CA THR A 15 -4.22 -7.10 2.32
C THR A 15 -5.55 -6.40 2.11
N TYR A 16 -5.58 -5.33 1.33
CA TYR A 16 -6.78 -4.50 1.19
C TYR A 16 -7.94 -5.23 0.48
N PHE A 17 -7.66 -5.90 -0.62
CA PHE A 17 -8.69 -6.59 -1.42
C PHE A 17 -9.32 -7.75 -0.66
N GLN A 18 -8.50 -8.60 -0.02
CA GLN A 18 -9.00 -9.74 0.75
C GLN A 18 -9.81 -9.27 1.96
N LEU A 19 -9.33 -8.22 2.63
CA LEU A 19 -10.03 -7.61 3.74
C LEU A 19 -11.37 -7.03 3.27
N LEU A 20 -11.37 -6.26 2.18
CA LEU A 20 -12.60 -5.69 1.63
C LEU A 20 -13.62 -6.77 1.25
N ALA A 21 -13.19 -7.82 0.55
CA ALA A 21 -14.08 -8.92 0.17
C ALA A 21 -14.67 -9.62 1.41
N SER A 22 -13.86 -9.87 2.44
CA SER A 22 -14.30 -10.48 3.69
C SER A 22 -15.26 -9.59 4.49
N VAL A 23 -15.00 -8.28 4.51
CA VAL A 23 -15.84 -7.29 5.19
C VAL A 23 -17.17 -7.15 4.45
N LEU A 24 -17.17 -7.04 3.14
CA LEU A 24 -18.38 -6.97 2.35
C LEU A 24 -19.27 -8.21 2.56
N ALA A 25 -18.69 -9.40 2.49
CA ALA A 25 -19.44 -10.65 2.74
C ALA A 25 -20.01 -10.72 4.17
N ARG A 26 -19.35 -10.10 5.14
CA ARG A 26 -19.81 -10.09 6.54
C ARG A 26 -20.90 -9.05 6.81
N TYR A 27 -20.78 -7.84 6.24
CA TYR A 27 -21.65 -6.71 6.56
C TYR A 27 -22.80 -6.51 5.58
N ALA A 28 -22.73 -7.12 4.41
CA ALA A 28 -23.79 -7.11 3.40
C ALA A 28 -23.99 -8.54 2.81
N PRO A 29 -24.33 -9.53 3.67
CA PRO A 29 -24.45 -10.94 3.26
C PRO A 29 -25.60 -11.20 2.29
N GLU A 30 -26.50 -10.25 2.12
CA GLU A 30 -27.61 -10.32 1.16
C GLU A 30 -27.16 -10.19 -0.30
N HIS A 31 -25.88 -9.90 -0.54
CA HIS A 31 -25.29 -9.78 -1.88
C HIS A 31 -24.40 -10.98 -2.19
N GLU A 32 -24.38 -11.37 -3.45
CA GLU A 32 -23.46 -12.40 -3.98
C GLU A 32 -22.19 -11.69 -4.49
N TYR A 33 -21.02 -12.11 -3.99
CA TYR A 33 -19.73 -11.54 -4.39
C TYR A 33 -18.94 -12.51 -5.25
N ILE A 34 -18.61 -12.12 -6.47
CA ILE A 34 -17.83 -12.90 -7.43
C ILE A 34 -16.44 -12.28 -7.55
N ILE A 35 -15.44 -12.99 -7.05
CA ILE A 35 -14.03 -12.55 -7.10
C ILE A 35 -13.42 -12.94 -8.44
N GLY A 36 -12.73 -12.01 -9.08
CA GLY A 36 -12.13 -12.21 -10.40
C GLY A 36 -13.16 -12.19 -11.52
N ALA A 37 -14.34 -11.62 -11.26
CA ALA A 37 -15.44 -11.59 -12.20
C ALA A 37 -15.06 -10.94 -13.53
N GLU A 38 -15.36 -11.62 -14.60
CA GLU A 38 -15.58 -11.00 -15.89
C GLU A 38 -17.05 -10.60 -16.00
N VAL A 39 -17.34 -9.56 -16.77
CA VAL A 39 -18.73 -9.06 -16.91
C VAL A 39 -19.67 -10.08 -17.57
N ASN A 40 -19.12 -11.16 -18.11
CA ASN A 40 -19.90 -12.29 -18.66
C ASN A 40 -20.65 -13.07 -17.57
N ASP A 41 -20.30 -12.94 -16.31
CA ASP A 41 -20.90 -13.65 -15.18
C ASP A 41 -22.26 -13.09 -14.74
N GLY A 42 -22.82 -12.14 -15.48
CA GLY A 42 -24.14 -11.56 -15.20
C GLY A 42 -24.17 -10.75 -13.91
N VAL A 43 -23.14 -9.93 -13.68
CA VAL A 43 -23.04 -9.06 -12.51
C VAL A 43 -23.93 -7.81 -12.65
N ASP A 44 -24.55 -7.42 -11.54
CA ASP A 44 -25.39 -6.22 -11.45
C ASP A 44 -24.57 -4.95 -11.19
N LEU A 45 -23.41 -5.11 -10.50
CA LEU A 45 -22.46 -4.07 -10.17
C LEU A 45 -21.05 -4.59 -10.36
N TYR A 46 -20.16 -3.76 -10.91
CA TYR A 46 -18.74 -4.10 -11.07
C TYR A 46 -17.87 -3.17 -10.22
N HIS A 47 -17.01 -3.74 -9.37
CA HIS A 47 -16.06 -2.99 -8.57
C HIS A 47 -14.64 -3.22 -9.10
N GLY A 48 -14.07 -2.18 -9.72
CA GLY A 48 -12.75 -2.21 -10.33
C GLY A 48 -11.65 -1.68 -9.40
N PHE A 49 -10.51 -2.38 -9.42
CA PHE A 49 -9.27 -1.99 -8.70
C PHE A 49 -8.10 -1.73 -9.65
N ARG A 50 -8.33 -1.84 -10.96
CA ARG A 50 -7.33 -1.62 -11.99
C ARG A 50 -7.40 -0.20 -12.53
N SER A 51 -6.37 0.18 -13.30
CA SER A 51 -6.31 1.46 -14.00
C SER A 51 -7.30 1.57 -15.17
N SER A 52 -8.05 0.52 -15.47
CA SER A 52 -9.07 0.50 -16.53
C SER A 52 -10.24 -0.36 -16.13
N LEU A 53 -11.42 -0.02 -16.63
CA LEU A 53 -12.58 -0.91 -16.59
C LEU A 53 -12.58 -1.82 -17.83
N PRO A 54 -12.97 -3.10 -17.71
CA PRO A 54 -13.14 -3.98 -18.84
C PRO A 54 -14.06 -3.38 -19.90
N LEU A 55 -13.77 -3.61 -21.19
CA LEU A 55 -14.60 -3.11 -22.28
C LEU A 55 -16.05 -3.61 -22.17
N SER A 56 -16.22 -4.82 -21.70
CA SER A 56 -17.52 -5.44 -21.47
C SER A 56 -18.38 -4.67 -20.45
N VAL A 57 -17.80 -4.05 -19.42
CA VAL A 57 -18.50 -3.16 -18.48
C VAL A 57 -19.10 -1.97 -19.24
N HIS A 58 -18.34 -1.42 -20.19
CA HIS A 58 -18.79 -0.29 -20.99
C HIS A 58 -19.88 -0.68 -21.99
N LEU A 59 -19.70 -1.79 -22.69
CA LEU A 59 -20.64 -2.24 -23.73
C LEU A 59 -21.98 -2.66 -23.15
N ARG A 60 -21.97 -3.27 -21.97
CA ARG A 60 -23.20 -3.74 -21.29
C ARG A 60 -23.81 -2.71 -20.35
N ARG A 61 -23.18 -1.53 -20.20
CA ARG A 61 -23.62 -0.45 -19.30
C ARG A 61 -23.80 -0.90 -17.85
N VAL A 62 -22.99 -1.84 -17.39
CA VAL A 62 -23.03 -2.31 -16.00
C VAL A 62 -22.61 -1.16 -15.07
N PRO A 63 -23.41 -0.84 -14.03
CA PRO A 63 -22.99 0.10 -13.00
C PRO A 63 -21.62 -0.27 -12.45
N SER A 64 -20.76 0.72 -12.23
CA SER A 64 -19.41 0.43 -11.76
C SER A 64 -18.94 1.39 -10.67
N VAL A 65 -18.14 0.85 -9.77
CA VAL A 65 -17.38 1.55 -8.75
C VAL A 65 -15.90 1.32 -9.02
N MET A 66 -15.06 2.32 -8.80
CA MET A 66 -13.61 2.18 -8.90
C MET A 66 -12.94 2.59 -7.61
N THR A 67 -12.07 1.73 -7.08
CA THR A 67 -11.18 2.09 -5.98
C THR A 67 -9.83 2.54 -6.49
N VAL A 68 -9.41 3.72 -6.03
CA VAL A 68 -8.11 4.35 -6.29
C VAL A 68 -7.29 4.33 -5.01
N PRO A 69 -6.45 3.31 -4.80
CA PRO A 69 -5.69 3.19 -3.56
C PRO A 69 -4.53 4.20 -3.47
N ASN A 70 -4.00 4.62 -4.61
CA ASN A 70 -2.94 5.63 -4.68
C ASN A 70 -2.88 6.32 -6.05
N LEU A 71 -2.14 7.41 -6.10
CA LEU A 71 -1.90 8.22 -7.30
C LEU A 71 -0.40 8.31 -7.63
N ASN A 72 0.36 7.26 -7.37
CA ASN A 72 1.81 7.23 -7.56
C ASN A 72 2.25 7.62 -8.98
N PHE A 73 1.48 7.26 -10.00
CA PHE A 73 1.76 7.63 -11.39
C PHE A 73 1.68 9.15 -11.65
N LEU A 74 0.94 9.91 -10.84
CA LEU A 74 0.89 11.37 -10.88
C LEU A 74 2.02 12.01 -10.06
N ARG A 75 2.34 11.41 -8.92
CA ARG A 75 3.30 11.95 -7.95
C ARG A 75 4.75 11.63 -8.32
N TYR A 76 4.99 10.45 -8.87
CA TYR A 76 6.32 9.95 -9.25
C TYR A 76 6.41 9.65 -10.75
N PRO A 77 6.21 10.66 -11.62
CA PRO A 77 6.19 10.46 -13.07
C PRO A 77 7.50 9.92 -13.64
N HIS A 78 8.62 10.14 -12.94
CA HIS A 78 9.93 9.66 -13.33
C HIS A 78 10.11 8.13 -13.19
N LEU A 79 9.21 7.45 -12.45
CA LEU A 79 9.20 5.99 -12.34
C LEU A 79 8.48 5.30 -13.50
N TYR A 80 7.89 6.07 -14.43
CA TYR A 80 7.09 5.58 -15.54
C TYR A 80 7.63 6.14 -16.86
N THR A 81 7.63 5.32 -17.91
CA THR A 81 7.92 5.79 -19.25
C THR A 81 6.83 6.76 -19.74
N PHE A 82 7.14 7.59 -20.74
CA PHE A 82 6.15 8.50 -21.31
C PHE A 82 4.91 7.77 -21.86
N ALA A 83 5.11 6.64 -22.51
CA ALA A 83 4.02 5.82 -23.05
C ALA A 83 3.13 5.25 -21.93
N GLU A 84 3.72 4.71 -20.86
CA GLU A 84 2.96 4.23 -19.70
C GLU A 84 2.17 5.36 -19.04
N ARG A 85 2.75 6.53 -18.88
CA ARG A 85 2.04 7.69 -18.32
C ARG A 85 0.86 8.09 -19.17
N LEU A 86 1.05 8.21 -20.47
CA LEU A 86 -0.02 8.58 -21.40
C LEU A 86 -1.14 7.53 -21.38
N PHE A 87 -0.80 6.25 -21.40
CA PHE A 87 -1.74 5.14 -21.35
C PHE A 87 -2.52 5.15 -20.03
N VAL A 88 -1.83 5.23 -18.88
CA VAL A 88 -2.48 5.28 -17.57
C VAL A 88 -3.37 6.52 -17.45
N LEU A 89 -2.88 7.69 -17.79
CA LEU A 89 -3.66 8.94 -17.69
C LEU A 89 -4.92 8.92 -18.56
N THR A 90 -4.83 8.43 -19.79
CA THR A 90 -5.98 8.42 -20.70
C THR A 90 -7.01 7.37 -20.32
N LEU A 91 -6.60 6.12 -20.12
CA LEU A 91 -7.51 5.03 -19.80
C LEU A 91 -8.08 5.16 -18.39
N TYR A 92 -7.23 5.50 -17.41
CA TYR A 92 -7.64 5.64 -16.03
C TYR A 92 -8.63 6.79 -15.85
N ARG A 93 -8.29 7.96 -16.39
CA ARG A 93 -9.21 9.11 -16.38
C ARG A 93 -10.54 8.80 -17.05
N ARG A 94 -10.53 8.07 -18.18
CA ARG A 94 -11.75 7.65 -18.87
C ARG A 94 -12.58 6.69 -18.01
N ALA A 95 -11.93 5.73 -17.37
CA ALA A 95 -12.58 4.76 -16.48
C ALA A 95 -13.22 5.46 -15.27
N LEU A 96 -12.46 6.32 -14.59
CA LEU A 96 -12.95 7.08 -13.43
C LEU A 96 -14.13 7.98 -13.77
N ARG A 97 -14.11 8.66 -14.91
CA ARG A 97 -15.22 9.50 -15.36
C ARG A 97 -16.50 8.72 -15.66
N ARG A 98 -16.36 7.46 -16.09
CA ARG A 98 -17.48 6.58 -16.41
C ARG A 98 -18.01 5.83 -15.20
N ALA A 99 -17.19 5.62 -14.19
CA ALA A 99 -17.62 5.01 -12.94
C ALA A 99 -18.75 5.82 -12.30
N GLY A 100 -19.74 5.15 -11.77
CA GLY A 100 -20.81 5.77 -11.00
C GLY A 100 -20.32 6.36 -9.69
N ARG A 101 -19.35 5.69 -9.04
CA ARG A 101 -18.66 6.16 -7.85
C ARG A 101 -17.17 5.83 -7.94
N VAL A 102 -16.38 6.66 -7.28
CA VAL A 102 -14.94 6.47 -7.10
C VAL A 102 -14.65 6.44 -5.61
N ILE A 103 -13.95 5.43 -5.16
CA ILE A 103 -13.51 5.29 -3.77
C ILE A 103 -12.02 5.63 -3.70
N THR A 104 -11.63 6.45 -2.76
CA THR A 104 -10.22 6.72 -2.45
C THR A 104 -9.97 6.60 -0.95
N VAL A 105 -8.69 6.54 -0.57
CA VAL A 105 -8.29 6.20 0.81
C VAL A 105 -8.01 7.42 1.70
N SER A 106 -7.93 8.63 1.10
CA SER A 106 -7.63 9.84 1.86
C SER A 106 -8.26 11.10 1.24
N ALA A 107 -8.44 12.14 2.05
CA ALA A 107 -8.93 13.43 1.59
C ALA A 107 -8.00 14.10 0.57
N PRO A 108 -6.67 14.12 0.75
CA PRO A 108 -5.75 14.64 -0.26
C PRO A 108 -5.83 13.87 -1.60
N ALA A 109 -6.03 12.55 -1.59
CA ALA A 109 -6.23 11.79 -2.82
C ALA A 109 -7.52 12.20 -3.54
N ARG A 110 -8.60 12.54 -2.81
CA ARG A 110 -9.83 13.09 -3.38
C ARG A 110 -9.56 14.42 -4.10
N GLU A 111 -8.82 15.33 -3.47
CA GLU A 111 -8.45 16.61 -4.06
C GLU A 111 -7.63 16.42 -5.33
N GLU A 112 -6.60 15.56 -5.31
CA GLU A 112 -5.81 15.26 -6.51
C GLU A 112 -6.63 14.63 -7.65
N LEU A 113 -7.53 13.73 -7.34
CA LEU A 113 -8.46 13.15 -8.34
C LEU A 113 -9.31 14.22 -8.99
N SER A 114 -9.85 15.14 -8.19
CA SER A 114 -10.66 16.24 -8.69
C SER A 114 -9.85 17.23 -9.53
N GLU A 115 -8.75 17.72 -9.00
CA GLU A 115 -7.97 18.79 -9.64
C GLU A 115 -7.16 18.30 -10.84
N ARG A 116 -6.43 17.20 -10.68
CA ARG A 116 -5.50 16.72 -11.73
C ARG A 116 -6.16 15.84 -12.79
N LEU A 117 -7.17 15.07 -12.40
CA LEU A 117 -7.89 14.18 -13.33
C LEU A 117 -9.26 14.72 -13.76
N ASN A 118 -9.68 15.85 -13.17
CA ASN A 118 -10.97 16.48 -13.44
C ASN A 118 -12.13 15.48 -13.27
N ILE A 119 -12.16 14.82 -12.10
CA ILE A 119 -13.22 13.94 -11.66
C ILE A 119 -14.16 14.73 -10.76
N ASP A 120 -15.46 14.60 -11.01
CA ASP A 120 -16.47 15.27 -10.20
C ASP A 120 -16.36 14.87 -8.71
N PRO A 121 -16.09 15.83 -7.80
CA PRO A 121 -15.95 15.55 -6.38
C PRO A 121 -17.17 14.85 -5.75
N SER A 122 -18.37 15.06 -6.30
CA SER A 122 -19.60 14.42 -5.82
C SER A 122 -19.64 12.91 -6.05
N LYS A 123 -18.80 12.41 -6.95
CA LYS A 123 -18.63 10.98 -7.22
C LYS A 123 -17.58 10.33 -6.35
N ILE A 124 -16.75 11.10 -5.64
CA ILE A 124 -15.59 10.59 -4.91
C ILE A 124 -15.93 10.43 -3.44
N GLU A 125 -15.92 9.19 -2.99
CA GLU A 125 -16.06 8.81 -1.58
C GLU A 125 -14.69 8.53 -0.97
N VAL A 126 -14.44 9.13 0.20
CA VAL A 126 -13.22 8.83 0.96
C VAL A 126 -13.53 7.71 1.95
N MET A 127 -12.96 6.54 1.70
CA MET A 127 -13.02 5.42 2.63
C MET A 127 -11.63 5.21 3.21
N VAL A 128 -11.45 5.60 4.46
CA VAL A 128 -10.23 5.25 5.18
C VAL A 128 -10.16 3.72 5.25
N PRO A 129 -9.05 3.11 4.80
CA PRO A 129 -8.92 1.67 4.85
C PRO A 129 -9.15 1.17 6.26
N LEU A 130 -9.96 0.12 6.37
CA LEU A 130 -10.10 -0.58 7.65
C LEU A 130 -8.71 -1.02 8.09
N ALA A 131 -8.33 -0.63 9.30
CA ALA A 131 -7.12 -1.14 9.89
C ALA A 131 -7.20 -2.68 9.87
N VAL A 132 -6.25 -3.32 9.21
CA VAL A 132 -6.06 -4.75 9.41
C VAL A 132 -5.85 -4.88 10.92
N PRO A 133 -6.63 -5.73 11.62
CA PRO A 133 -6.38 -5.92 13.04
C PRO A 133 -4.90 -6.26 13.18
N ALA A 134 -4.19 -5.47 13.96
CA ALA A 134 -2.79 -5.78 14.27
C ALA A 134 -2.74 -7.27 14.64
N PRO A 135 -1.70 -7.99 14.20
CA PRO A 135 -1.59 -9.41 14.50
C PRO A 135 -1.86 -9.60 15.99
N ARG A 136 -2.98 -10.26 16.30
CA ARG A 136 -3.43 -10.43 17.69
C ARG A 136 -2.48 -11.38 18.38
N GLY A 137 -1.77 -10.89 19.34
CA GLY A 137 -0.93 -11.70 20.22
C GLY A 137 0.03 -10.80 20.98
N ASN A 138 0.14 -11.02 22.27
CA ASN A 138 1.25 -10.50 23.02
C ASN A 138 2.35 -11.58 22.89
N PRO A 139 3.41 -11.35 22.08
CA PRO A 139 4.43 -12.37 21.87
C PRO A 139 5.04 -12.75 23.22
N SER A 140 5.23 -14.04 23.44
CA SER A 140 5.92 -14.57 24.61
C SER A 140 7.39 -14.13 24.61
N GLN A 141 8.03 -14.18 25.77
CA GLN A 141 9.45 -13.86 25.88
C GLN A 141 10.32 -14.75 24.96
N ALA A 142 9.95 -16.03 24.83
CA ALA A 142 10.64 -16.97 23.94
C ALA A 142 10.52 -16.58 22.45
N GLU A 143 9.35 -16.09 22.02
CA GLU A 143 9.14 -15.59 20.66
C GLU A 143 9.93 -14.31 20.41
N LEU A 144 9.96 -13.38 21.37
CA LEU A 144 10.77 -12.17 21.27
C LEU A 144 12.26 -12.50 21.11
N GLU A 145 12.78 -13.42 21.92
CA GLU A 145 14.17 -13.86 21.85
C GLU A 145 14.47 -14.60 20.55
N HIS A 146 13.53 -15.42 20.08
CA HIS A 146 13.64 -16.11 18.79
C HIS A 146 13.77 -15.11 17.65
N VAL A 147 12.86 -14.14 17.56
CA VAL A 147 12.86 -13.12 16.50
C VAL A 147 14.10 -12.24 16.57
N ARG A 148 14.53 -11.84 17.77
CA ARG A 148 15.78 -11.08 17.96
C ARG A 148 16.98 -11.83 17.40
N ARG A 149 17.11 -13.13 17.68
CA ARG A 149 18.21 -13.96 17.16
C ARG A 149 18.10 -14.22 15.67
N LYS A 150 16.90 -14.55 15.18
CA LYS A 150 16.64 -14.88 13.78
C LYS A 150 17.06 -13.76 12.83
N TYR A 151 16.78 -12.52 13.21
CA TYR A 151 17.08 -11.34 12.39
C TYR A 151 18.29 -10.54 12.89
N ALA A 152 19.04 -11.06 13.88
CA ALA A 152 20.18 -10.38 14.49
C ALA A 152 19.89 -8.93 14.91
N LEU A 153 18.71 -8.69 15.51
CA LEU A 153 18.21 -7.34 15.79
C LEU A 153 19.07 -6.61 16.84
N PRO A 154 19.36 -5.32 16.64
CA PRO A 154 19.97 -4.48 17.64
C PRO A 154 19.15 -4.42 18.94
N GLU A 155 19.78 -4.09 20.03
CA GLU A 155 19.08 -3.91 21.32
C GLU A 155 18.05 -2.77 21.24
N HIS A 156 18.44 -1.65 20.63
CA HIS A 156 17.60 -0.50 20.43
C HIS A 156 17.56 -0.12 18.94
N PHE A 157 16.37 -0.12 18.35
CA PHE A 157 16.22 0.22 16.95
C PHE A 157 14.91 0.93 16.62
N ILE A 158 14.95 1.69 15.55
CA ILE A 158 13.82 2.25 14.85
C ILE A 158 13.40 1.24 13.78
N LEU A 159 12.14 0.86 13.77
CA LEU A 159 11.59 -0.06 12.77
C LEU A 159 10.95 0.75 11.64
N MET A 160 11.26 0.40 10.40
CA MET A 160 10.56 0.85 9.21
C MET A 160 10.03 -0.35 8.43
N ILE A 161 8.77 -0.32 8.00
CA ILE A 161 8.17 -1.41 7.22
C ILE A 161 7.60 -0.84 5.93
N GLY A 162 7.82 -1.58 4.83
CA GLY A 162 7.31 -1.26 3.50
C GLY A 162 8.33 -1.59 2.41
N THR A 163 7.87 -1.64 1.15
CA THR A 163 8.77 -1.82 0.01
C THR A 163 9.86 -0.74 0.04
N VAL A 164 11.12 -1.13 -0.17
CA VAL A 164 12.24 -0.17 -0.12
C VAL A 164 12.22 0.68 -1.38
N GLU A 165 11.48 1.80 -1.33
CA GLU A 165 11.24 2.72 -2.44
C GLU A 165 11.41 4.18 -2.00
N PRO A 166 11.69 5.14 -2.93
CA PRO A 166 11.85 6.55 -2.60
C PRO A 166 10.70 7.12 -1.77
N ARG A 167 9.47 6.80 -2.13
CA ARG A 167 8.25 7.31 -1.51
C ARG A 167 8.10 7.03 -0.02
N HIS A 168 8.80 6.03 0.52
CA HIS A 168 8.81 5.71 1.96
C HIS A 168 9.81 6.54 2.76
N ASN A 169 10.57 7.42 2.10
CA ASN A 169 11.43 8.43 2.72
C ASN A 169 12.41 7.90 3.78
N HIS A 170 12.99 6.71 3.53
CA HIS A 170 13.99 6.11 4.42
C HIS A 170 15.18 7.05 4.68
N GLN A 171 15.51 7.89 3.68
CA GLN A 171 16.62 8.84 3.79
C GLN A 171 16.44 9.85 4.92
N ALA A 172 15.22 10.30 5.20
CA ALA A 172 14.94 11.24 6.29
C ALA A 172 15.31 10.60 7.65
N VAL A 173 14.94 9.32 7.85
CA VAL A 173 15.30 8.58 9.07
C VAL A 173 16.80 8.36 9.16
N PHE A 174 17.45 8.02 8.04
CA PHE A 174 18.92 7.83 8.01
C PHE A 174 19.66 9.14 8.27
N ALA A 175 19.18 10.27 7.75
CA ALA A 175 19.74 11.59 8.03
C ALA A 175 19.63 11.91 9.53
N ALA A 176 18.42 11.77 10.08
CA ALA A 176 18.19 12.02 11.51
C ALA A 176 19.06 11.10 12.39
N LEU A 177 19.24 9.83 12.00
CA LEU A 177 20.11 8.89 12.71
C LEU A 177 21.59 9.31 12.66
N ALA A 178 22.04 9.87 11.52
CA ALA A 178 23.42 10.32 11.37
C ALA A 178 23.73 11.55 12.24
N ASP A 179 22.73 12.44 12.39
CA ASP A 179 22.87 13.68 13.14
C ASP A 179 22.61 13.48 14.64
N ALA A 180 21.95 12.38 15.02
CA ALA A 180 21.65 12.09 16.41
C ALA A 180 22.84 11.43 17.15
N ALA A 181 23.15 11.91 18.34
CA ALA A 181 24.09 11.30 19.28
C ALA A 181 23.43 10.08 19.99
N SER A 182 22.85 9.17 19.21
CA SER A 182 22.12 7.99 19.70
C SER A 182 22.79 6.70 19.23
N PRO A 183 22.93 5.68 20.08
CA PRO A 183 23.45 4.37 19.67
C PRO A 183 22.42 3.50 18.92
N ALA A 184 21.18 3.97 18.78
CA ALA A 184 20.12 3.20 18.14
C ALA A 184 20.44 2.83 16.69
N GLY A 185 19.97 1.67 16.27
CA GLY A 185 19.98 1.24 14.87
C GLY A 185 18.69 1.58 14.15
N VAL A 186 18.66 1.32 12.85
CA VAL A 186 17.45 1.29 12.02
C VAL A 186 17.32 -0.08 11.39
N VAL A 187 16.17 -0.70 11.51
CA VAL A 187 15.81 -1.96 10.86
C VAL A 187 14.74 -1.67 9.83
N VAL A 188 15.06 -1.90 8.56
CA VAL A 188 14.17 -1.69 7.41
C VAL A 188 13.65 -3.05 6.94
N CYS A 189 12.36 -3.28 7.09
CA CYS A 189 11.70 -4.52 6.66
C CYS A 189 10.89 -4.29 5.40
N GLY A 190 11.19 -5.01 4.32
CA GLY A 190 10.40 -4.92 3.11
C GLY A 190 11.07 -5.45 1.86
N ARG A 191 10.33 -5.49 0.78
CA ARG A 191 10.84 -6.01 -0.49
C ARG A 191 12.04 -5.20 -1.00
N ARG A 192 13.13 -5.90 -1.37
CA ARG A 192 14.31 -5.30 -1.99
C ARG A 192 13.97 -4.72 -3.36
N THR A 193 14.51 -3.54 -3.65
CA THR A 193 14.46 -2.88 -4.96
C THR A 193 15.84 -2.30 -5.28
N ALA A 194 16.03 -1.72 -6.47
CA ALA A 194 17.26 -0.98 -6.79
C ALA A 194 17.54 0.18 -5.82
N TRP A 195 16.50 0.72 -5.18
CA TRP A 195 16.64 1.76 -4.17
C TRP A 195 17.33 1.28 -2.90
N SER A 196 17.29 -0.02 -2.61
CA SER A 196 18.01 -0.61 -1.45
C SER A 196 19.53 -0.41 -1.55
N ASP A 197 20.08 -0.59 -2.75
CA ASP A 197 21.52 -0.41 -2.97
C ASP A 197 21.94 1.07 -2.88
N TYR A 198 21.08 1.97 -3.35
CA TYR A 198 21.24 3.41 -3.16
C TYR A 198 21.25 3.78 -1.67
N LEU A 199 20.30 3.28 -0.88
CA LEU A 199 20.21 3.54 0.57
C LEU A 199 21.42 3.01 1.33
N LEU A 200 21.96 1.85 0.95
CA LEU A 200 23.21 1.32 1.51
C LEU A 200 24.40 2.24 1.21
N GLY A 201 24.47 2.77 -0.02
CA GLY A 201 25.47 3.79 -0.40
C GLY A 201 25.33 5.06 0.43
N TYR A 202 24.10 5.53 0.61
CA TYR A 202 23.80 6.71 1.43
C TYR A 202 24.19 6.50 2.90
N ALA A 203 23.87 5.34 3.49
CA ALA A 203 24.24 4.99 4.84
C ALA A 203 25.78 4.96 5.05
N ARG A 204 26.53 4.44 4.06
CA ARG A 204 28.00 4.46 4.07
C ARG A 204 28.56 5.89 4.03
N ALA A 205 28.01 6.72 3.13
CA ALA A 205 28.44 8.13 3.02
C ALA A 205 28.17 8.91 4.30
N ARG A 206 27.11 8.59 5.04
CA ARG A 206 26.77 9.17 6.35
C ARG A 206 27.43 8.49 7.54
N ARG A 207 28.27 7.46 7.32
CA ARG A 207 28.99 6.70 8.35
C ARG A 207 28.07 5.98 9.36
N ILE A 208 26.87 5.60 8.94
CA ILE A 208 25.88 4.89 9.75
C ILE A 208 25.61 3.46 9.26
N ALA A 209 26.34 2.98 8.27
CA ALA A 209 26.07 1.67 7.65
C ALA A 209 26.06 0.51 8.66
N ALA A 210 26.90 0.57 9.71
CA ALA A 210 26.91 -0.43 10.79
C ALA A 210 25.68 -0.38 11.73
N ARG A 211 24.82 0.62 11.55
CA ARG A 211 23.61 0.86 12.35
C ARG A 211 22.33 0.68 11.52
N VAL A 212 22.44 0.17 10.28
CA VAL A 212 21.30 0.00 9.36
C VAL A 212 21.24 -1.44 8.90
N ASP A 213 20.16 -2.11 9.25
CA ASP A 213 19.90 -3.49 8.88
C ASP A 213 18.68 -3.58 7.96
N PHE A 214 18.74 -4.47 6.96
CA PHE A 214 17.64 -4.73 6.04
C PHE A 214 17.15 -6.18 6.20
N ILE A 215 15.84 -6.33 6.39
CA ILE A 215 15.15 -7.63 6.41
C ILE A 215 14.26 -7.69 5.16
N TYR A 216 14.71 -8.44 4.14
CA TYR A 216 13.98 -8.59 2.87
C TYR A 216 12.97 -9.74 2.89
N GLU A 217 13.18 -10.70 3.77
CA GLU A 217 12.35 -11.90 3.92
C GLU A 217 11.83 -11.99 5.37
N LEU A 218 10.78 -11.21 5.64
CA LEU A 218 10.10 -11.23 6.92
C LEU A 218 9.03 -12.32 6.92
N THR A 219 9.06 -13.20 7.92
CA THR A 219 7.98 -14.14 8.16
C THR A 219 6.79 -13.39 8.78
N PRO A 220 5.58 -13.44 8.21
CA PRO A 220 4.43 -12.66 8.72
C PRO A 220 4.11 -12.91 10.21
N SER A 221 4.30 -14.13 10.71
CA SER A 221 4.08 -14.46 12.14
C SER A 221 5.08 -13.76 13.08
N ASP A 222 6.22 -13.29 12.60
CA ASP A 222 7.24 -12.63 13.41
C ASP A 222 6.98 -11.12 13.58
N LEU A 223 6.04 -10.59 12.79
CA LEU A 223 5.74 -9.17 12.77
C LEU A 223 5.32 -8.59 14.14
N PRO A 224 4.43 -9.26 14.93
CA PRO A 224 4.08 -8.77 16.27
C PRO A 224 5.30 -8.64 17.20
N ALA A 225 6.19 -9.63 17.17
CA ALA A 225 7.40 -9.61 17.97
C ALA A 225 8.36 -8.50 17.52
N LEU A 226 8.46 -8.26 16.21
CA LEU A 226 9.29 -7.20 15.66
C LEU A 226 8.79 -5.81 16.10
N PHE A 227 7.48 -5.56 16.05
CA PHE A 227 6.89 -4.32 16.57
C PHE A 227 7.12 -4.16 18.09
N ARG A 228 7.03 -5.25 18.85
CA ARG A 228 7.23 -5.22 20.29
C ARG A 228 8.67 -4.95 20.70
N LEU A 229 9.63 -5.41 19.90
CA LEU A 229 11.06 -5.22 20.11
C LEU A 229 11.55 -3.83 19.70
N ALA A 230 10.90 -3.20 18.75
CA ALA A 230 11.25 -1.87 18.29
C ALA A 230 11.01 -0.81 19.37
N ARG A 231 11.89 0.18 19.46
CA ARG A 231 11.67 1.37 20.32
C ARG A 231 10.68 2.34 19.69
N VAL A 232 10.73 2.48 18.37
CA VAL A 232 9.90 3.38 17.57
C VAL A 232 9.59 2.70 16.25
N PHE A 233 8.37 2.81 15.79
CA PHE A 233 7.99 2.55 14.41
C PHE A 233 7.95 3.88 13.66
N ALA A 234 8.76 4.00 12.62
CA ALA A 234 8.83 5.20 11.79
C ALA A 234 8.21 4.94 10.41
N TYR A 235 7.19 5.71 10.09
CA TYR A 235 6.55 5.71 8.78
C TYR A 235 6.39 7.17 8.31
N LEU A 236 7.22 7.58 7.36
CA LEU A 236 7.39 8.98 6.94
C LEU A 236 7.26 9.11 5.41
N PRO A 237 6.15 8.70 4.81
CA PRO A 237 5.99 8.80 3.37
C PRO A 237 6.01 10.25 2.90
N ASP A 238 6.60 10.51 1.73
CA ASP A 238 6.67 11.85 1.11
C ASP A 238 5.30 12.41 0.72
N ALA A 239 4.32 11.55 0.58
CA ALA A 239 2.95 11.90 0.25
C ALA A 239 2.02 10.95 1.01
N ASP A 240 0.72 11.31 1.13
CA ASP A 240 -0.31 10.44 1.71
C ASP A 240 -0.34 9.08 1.03
N ALA A 241 0.69 8.35 1.29
CA ALA A 241 0.80 6.99 0.88
C ALA A 241 0.03 6.18 1.91
N GLU A 242 -0.79 5.37 1.38
CA GLU A 242 -1.39 4.20 1.98
C GLU A 242 -0.98 3.94 3.44
N ALA A 243 -1.78 4.39 4.38
CA ALA A 243 -1.63 4.01 5.78
C ALA A 243 -1.91 2.50 6.01
N LEU A 244 -1.93 1.72 4.94
CA LEU A 244 -1.99 0.26 4.97
C LEU A 244 -0.57 -0.29 5.08
N VAL A 245 0.09 0.08 6.16
CA VAL A 245 1.28 -0.63 6.59
C VAL A 245 0.80 -1.81 7.41
N VAL A 246 0.68 -2.94 6.77
CA VAL A 246 0.91 -4.32 7.30
C VAL A 246 0.47 -5.37 6.31
#